data_e9c5d3c6440894e454379cee75425f4b
#
_entry.id   e9c5d3c6440894e454379cee75425f4b
#
_cell.length_a   1.000
_cell.length_b   1.000
_cell.length_c   1.000
_cell.angle_alpha   90.00
_cell.angle_beta   90.00
_cell.angle_gamma   90.00
#
_symmetry.space_group_name_H-M   'P 1'
#
loop_
_entity.id
_entity.type
_entity.pdbx_description
1 polymer ?
#
loop_
_entity_poly.entity_id
_entity_poly.type
_entity_poly.pdbx_seq_one_letter_code
_entity_poly.pdbx_strand_id
1 'polypeptide(L)'
;MGISVDNIVKKIQSTDQKYNYDEIFFDWIKSMFYAYANTCNTEGYEDREKEFNRLIEKHGAKTMQMFYECHAELVILFEEKGIDDYLGKIHHQLGVHNKMKGQFFTPFHLAKMMAETQVDGVIKKLEEGKIKITDQACGSGCLLLGLLAVLKEKGINYQKNVLIVCSDLDENAIQMAYIQLTLAGVAAKCENKNALTEEIFGSWFTLGTLLF
;
A
#
# COMPACT_ATOMS: atom_id res chain seq x y z
N MET A 1 -23.29 -10.23 -4.78
CA MET A 1 -22.71 -8.89 -5.07
C MET A 1 -21.25 -9.09 -5.36
N GLY A 2 -20.73 -8.58 -6.47
CA GLY A 2 -19.30 -8.69 -6.78
C GLY A 2 -18.46 -7.86 -5.81
N ILE A 3 -17.20 -8.29 -5.56
CA ILE A 3 -16.25 -7.57 -4.70
C ILE A 3 -15.87 -6.24 -5.35
N SER A 4 -15.93 -5.16 -4.58
CA SER A 4 -15.64 -3.79 -5.05
C SER A 4 -15.13 -2.89 -3.92
N VAL A 5 -14.43 -1.81 -4.29
CA VAL A 5 -14.05 -0.74 -3.36
C VAL A 5 -15.25 -0.23 -2.56
N ASP A 6 -16.40 -0.07 -3.20
CA ASP A 6 -17.64 0.41 -2.54
C ASP A 6 -18.12 -0.52 -1.43
N ASN A 7 -17.87 -1.85 -1.54
CA ASN A 7 -18.22 -2.79 -0.48
C ASN A 7 -17.37 -2.55 0.77
N ILE A 8 -16.07 -2.39 0.59
CA ILE A 8 -15.14 -2.09 1.69
C ILE A 8 -15.53 -0.75 2.35
N VAL A 9 -15.77 0.28 1.55
CA VAL A 9 -16.19 1.60 2.05
C VAL A 9 -17.48 1.49 2.88
N LYS A 10 -18.50 0.78 2.40
CA LYS A 10 -19.75 0.57 3.14
C LYS A 10 -19.54 -0.18 4.45
N LYS A 11 -18.66 -1.19 4.47
CA LYS A 11 -18.33 -1.92 5.71
C LYS A 11 -17.70 -0.97 6.74
N ILE A 12 -16.72 -0.17 6.33
CA ILE A 12 -16.08 0.82 7.20
C ILE A 12 -17.11 1.85 7.71
N GLN A 13 -18.00 2.34 6.85
CA GLN A 13 -19.05 3.28 7.20
C GLN A 13 -20.15 2.69 8.10
N SER A 14 -20.28 1.37 8.12
CA SER A 14 -21.26 0.66 8.98
C SER A 14 -20.74 0.37 10.39
N THR A 15 -19.49 0.74 10.70
CA THR A 15 -18.95 0.59 12.05
C THR A 15 -19.62 1.50 13.06
N ASP A 16 -19.57 1.12 14.32
CA ASP A 16 -20.13 1.89 15.43
C ASP A 16 -19.52 3.31 15.43
N GLN A 17 -20.36 4.35 15.55
CA GLN A 17 -19.96 5.76 15.46
C GLN A 17 -19.05 6.26 16.60
N LYS A 18 -18.48 5.35 17.38
CA LYS A 18 -17.53 5.68 18.44
C LYS A 18 -16.23 6.32 17.90
N TYR A 19 -15.84 5.93 16.68
CA TYR A 19 -14.65 6.41 16.00
C TYR A 19 -15.02 7.04 14.66
N ASN A 20 -14.26 8.03 14.22
CA ASN A 20 -14.46 8.59 12.88
C ASN A 20 -13.93 7.62 11.80
N TYR A 21 -14.35 7.81 10.56
CA TYR A 21 -13.96 6.91 9.46
C TYR A 21 -12.47 6.93 9.16
N ASP A 22 -11.79 8.06 9.41
CA ASP A 22 -10.35 8.21 9.26
C ASP A 22 -9.62 7.27 10.21
N GLU A 23 -10.03 7.29 11.48
CA GLU A 23 -9.45 6.46 12.53
C GLU A 23 -9.66 4.98 12.24
N ILE A 24 -10.88 4.58 11.88
CA ILE A 24 -11.20 3.20 11.50
C ILE A 24 -10.37 2.76 10.28
N PHE A 25 -10.27 3.61 9.25
CA PHE A 25 -9.52 3.30 8.06
C PHE A 25 -8.03 3.11 8.36
N PHE A 26 -7.40 4.04 9.07
CA PHE A 26 -5.98 3.93 9.37
C PHE A 26 -5.67 2.82 10.39
N ASP A 27 -6.56 2.51 11.31
CA ASP A 27 -6.39 1.37 12.20
C ASP A 27 -6.53 0.03 11.43
N TRP A 28 -7.41 -0.04 10.42
CA TRP A 28 -7.44 -1.16 9.49
C TRP A 28 -6.13 -1.29 8.69
N ILE A 29 -5.60 -0.17 8.13
CA ILE A 29 -4.30 -0.14 7.45
C ILE A 29 -3.19 -0.67 8.38
N LYS A 30 -3.10 -0.16 9.62
CA LYS A 30 -2.11 -0.60 10.60
C LYS A 30 -2.22 -2.09 10.91
N SER A 31 -3.43 -2.62 11.05
CA SER A 31 -3.63 -4.06 11.30
C SER A 31 -3.05 -4.94 10.20
N MET A 32 -3.26 -4.58 8.92
CA MET A 32 -2.66 -5.27 7.77
C MET A 32 -1.14 -5.09 7.73
N PHE A 33 -0.69 -3.86 7.93
CA PHE A 33 0.73 -3.53 7.91
C PHE A 33 1.51 -4.34 8.94
N TYR A 34 1.05 -4.39 10.19
CA TYR A 34 1.72 -5.17 11.25
C TYR A 34 1.74 -6.66 10.91
N ALA A 35 0.63 -7.21 10.42
CA ALA A 35 0.55 -8.61 10.03
C ALA A 35 1.55 -8.96 8.91
N TYR A 36 1.63 -8.14 7.85
CA TYR A 36 2.57 -8.37 6.75
C TYR A 36 4.02 -8.09 7.14
N ALA A 37 4.28 -6.98 7.85
CA ALA A 37 5.64 -6.63 8.25
C ALA A 37 6.25 -7.68 9.17
N ASN A 38 5.46 -8.28 10.06
CA ASN A 38 5.93 -9.31 10.98
C ASN A 38 6.30 -10.64 10.30
N THR A 39 5.91 -10.85 9.04
CA THR A 39 6.29 -12.08 8.31
C THR A 39 7.71 -12.05 7.76
N CYS A 40 8.29 -10.87 7.51
CA CYS A 40 9.61 -10.76 6.88
C CYS A 40 10.55 -9.72 7.50
N ASN A 41 10.09 -8.93 8.48
CA ASN A 41 10.92 -7.92 9.14
C ASN A 41 11.06 -8.25 10.64
N THR A 42 12.19 -8.77 11.05
CA THR A 42 12.45 -9.18 12.45
C THR A 42 12.67 -8.00 13.38
N GLU A 43 13.33 -6.94 12.90
CA GLU A 43 13.50 -5.70 13.65
C GLU A 43 12.15 -5.04 13.95
N GLY A 44 11.91 -4.67 15.21
CA GLY A 44 10.65 -4.07 15.68
C GLY A 44 9.45 -5.02 15.72
N TYR A 45 9.68 -6.34 15.64
CA TYR A 45 8.60 -7.35 15.68
C TYR A 45 7.74 -7.22 16.94
N GLU A 46 8.37 -7.17 18.11
CA GLU A 46 7.67 -7.13 19.41
C GLU A 46 6.83 -5.84 19.55
N ASP A 47 7.34 -4.72 19.07
CA ASP A 47 6.61 -3.45 19.13
C ASP A 47 5.39 -3.49 18.20
N ARG A 48 5.50 -4.04 16.99
CA ARG A 48 4.37 -4.22 16.08
C ARG A 48 3.32 -5.18 16.64
N GLU A 49 3.73 -6.30 17.27
CA GLU A 49 2.80 -7.21 17.95
C GLU A 49 2.05 -6.52 19.08
N LYS A 50 2.75 -5.71 19.86
CA LYS A 50 2.14 -4.93 20.95
C LYS A 50 1.12 -3.92 20.41
N GLU A 51 1.46 -3.20 19.33
CA GLU A 51 0.52 -2.27 18.70
C GLU A 51 -0.67 -3.01 18.05
N PHE A 52 -0.44 -4.17 17.44
CA PHE A 52 -1.53 -4.99 16.90
C PHE A 52 -2.50 -5.45 18.01
N ASN A 53 -1.98 -5.90 19.15
CA ASN A 53 -2.81 -6.28 20.29
C ASN A 53 -3.60 -5.08 20.86
N ARG A 54 -3.03 -3.88 20.86
CA ARG A 54 -3.76 -2.65 21.22
C ARG A 54 -4.93 -2.36 20.28
N LEU A 55 -4.79 -2.64 18.98
CA LEU A 55 -5.91 -2.50 18.03
C LEU A 55 -7.03 -3.49 18.36
N ILE A 56 -6.69 -4.74 18.74
CA ILE A 56 -7.67 -5.75 19.17
C ILE A 56 -8.43 -5.27 20.43
N GLU A 57 -7.71 -4.77 21.43
CA GLU A 57 -8.31 -4.24 22.66
C GLU A 57 -9.20 -3.01 22.39
N LYS A 58 -8.74 -2.10 21.50
CA LYS A 58 -9.45 -0.88 21.13
C LYS A 58 -10.77 -1.15 20.43
N HIS A 59 -10.77 -2.05 19.46
CA HIS A 59 -11.88 -2.26 18.53
C HIS A 59 -12.76 -3.45 18.88
N GLY A 60 -12.25 -4.43 19.62
CA GLY A 60 -12.96 -5.66 19.96
C GLY A 60 -13.18 -6.59 18.76
N ALA A 61 -13.68 -7.79 19.06
CA ALA A 61 -13.75 -8.88 18.08
C ALA A 61 -14.59 -8.55 16.83
N LYS A 62 -15.70 -7.83 16.98
CA LYS A 62 -16.61 -7.52 15.86
C LYS A 62 -15.94 -6.62 14.81
N THR A 63 -15.28 -5.55 15.23
CA THR A 63 -14.59 -4.63 14.30
C THR A 63 -13.35 -5.28 13.70
N MET A 64 -12.60 -6.05 14.49
CA MET A 64 -11.47 -6.81 13.96
C MET A 64 -11.90 -7.85 12.91
N GLN A 65 -13.04 -8.53 13.10
CA GLN A 65 -13.59 -9.42 12.08
C GLN A 65 -13.90 -8.66 10.78
N MET A 66 -14.48 -7.47 10.86
CA MET A 66 -14.72 -6.63 9.69
C MET A 66 -13.40 -6.20 9.02
N PHE A 67 -12.34 -5.90 9.79
CA PHE A 67 -11.00 -5.62 9.24
C PHE A 67 -10.47 -6.81 8.42
N TYR A 68 -10.60 -8.03 8.93
CA TYR A 68 -10.18 -9.24 8.21
C TYR A 68 -10.99 -9.48 6.93
N GLU A 69 -12.29 -9.21 6.96
CA GLU A 69 -13.14 -9.31 5.77
C GLU A 69 -12.78 -8.26 4.72
N CYS A 70 -12.55 -7.00 5.13
CA CYS A 70 -12.08 -5.94 4.22
C CYS A 70 -10.71 -6.28 3.62
N HIS A 71 -9.81 -6.87 4.42
CA HIS A 71 -8.52 -7.33 3.95
C HIS A 71 -8.66 -8.46 2.90
N ALA A 72 -9.49 -9.48 3.17
CA ALA A 72 -9.75 -10.54 2.19
C ALA A 72 -10.33 -9.98 0.88
N GLU A 73 -11.26 -9.03 0.95
CA GLU A 73 -11.80 -8.36 -0.24
C GLU A 73 -10.72 -7.57 -0.99
N LEU A 74 -9.81 -6.89 -0.29
CA LEU A 74 -8.68 -6.18 -0.92
C LEU A 74 -7.75 -7.16 -1.67
N VAL A 75 -7.42 -8.30 -1.08
CA VAL A 75 -6.62 -9.35 -1.73
C VAL A 75 -7.30 -9.82 -3.02
N ILE A 76 -8.60 -10.13 -2.96
CA ILE A 76 -9.37 -10.58 -4.13
C ILE A 76 -9.44 -9.49 -5.21
N LEU A 77 -9.52 -8.19 -4.83
CA LEU A 77 -9.44 -7.10 -5.81
C LEU A 77 -8.12 -7.12 -6.59
N PHE A 78 -6.98 -7.33 -5.92
CA PHE A 78 -5.68 -7.45 -6.58
C PHE A 78 -5.59 -8.69 -7.48
N GLU A 79 -6.18 -9.81 -7.08
CA GLU A 79 -6.17 -11.06 -7.83
C GLU A 79 -7.09 -11.00 -9.06
N GLU A 80 -8.34 -10.58 -8.89
CA GLU A 80 -9.37 -10.63 -9.94
C GLU A 80 -9.39 -9.39 -10.84
N LYS A 81 -9.12 -8.20 -10.29
CA LYS A 81 -9.18 -6.94 -11.04
C LYS A 81 -7.80 -6.41 -11.44
N GLY A 82 -6.74 -6.99 -10.87
CA GLY A 82 -5.37 -6.61 -11.15
C GLY A 82 -4.85 -5.46 -10.28
N ILE A 83 -3.72 -4.88 -10.70
CA ILE A 83 -3.04 -3.82 -9.94
C ILE A 83 -3.77 -2.50 -10.11
N ASP A 84 -4.09 -1.87 -8.98
CA ASP A 84 -4.72 -0.55 -8.90
C ASP A 84 -4.40 0.10 -7.55
N ASP A 85 -4.60 1.41 -7.40
CA ASP A 85 -4.51 2.11 -6.12
C ASP A 85 -5.82 1.99 -5.32
N TYR A 86 -6.12 0.77 -4.86
CA TYR A 86 -7.37 0.47 -4.14
C TYR A 86 -7.44 1.22 -2.81
N LEU A 87 -6.35 1.29 -2.04
CA LEU A 87 -6.35 1.98 -0.76
C LEU A 87 -6.49 3.49 -0.92
N GLY A 88 -5.84 4.09 -1.93
CA GLY A 88 -6.05 5.48 -2.25
C GLY A 88 -7.50 5.78 -2.67
N LYS A 89 -8.15 4.89 -3.43
CA LYS A 89 -9.58 5.02 -3.81
C LYS A 89 -10.51 4.92 -2.59
N ILE A 90 -10.27 3.96 -1.69
CA ILE A 90 -11.05 3.80 -0.47
C ILE A 90 -10.90 5.05 0.41
N HIS A 91 -9.68 5.50 0.63
CA HIS A 91 -9.37 6.72 1.36
C HIS A 91 -10.13 7.94 0.80
N HIS A 92 -10.11 8.09 -0.53
CA HIS A 92 -10.81 9.18 -1.21
C HIS A 92 -12.34 9.10 -1.01
N GLN A 93 -12.92 7.89 -1.16
CA GLN A 93 -14.38 7.70 -1.04
C GLN A 93 -14.89 7.86 0.40
N LEU A 94 -14.08 7.53 1.40
CA LEU A 94 -14.39 7.77 2.81
C LEU A 94 -14.40 9.27 3.17
N GLY A 95 -13.92 10.13 2.26
CA GLY A 95 -13.80 11.57 2.52
C GLY A 95 -12.74 11.90 3.56
N VAL A 96 -11.80 11.00 3.79
CA VAL A 96 -10.65 11.11 4.72
C VAL A 96 -9.66 12.16 4.18
N HIS A 97 -10.18 13.32 3.80
CA HIS A 97 -9.34 14.40 3.31
C HIS A 97 -8.82 15.22 4.49
N ASN A 98 -7.60 14.98 4.89
CA ASN A 98 -6.93 15.91 5.75
C ASN A 98 -6.57 17.18 4.95
N LYS A 99 -7.57 18.07 4.77
CA LYS A 99 -7.42 19.35 4.05
C LYS A 99 -6.25 20.19 4.58
N MET A 100 -5.83 19.93 5.82
CA MET A 100 -4.71 20.63 6.45
C MET A 100 -3.34 20.11 6.01
N LYS A 101 -3.24 18.85 5.54
CA LYS A 101 -1.96 18.27 5.08
C LYS A 101 -1.72 18.45 3.58
N GLY A 102 -2.70 18.91 2.80
CA GLY A 102 -2.55 19.14 1.36
C GLY A 102 -2.22 17.88 0.55
N GLN A 103 -2.48 16.69 1.10
CA GLN A 103 -2.23 15.42 0.42
C GLN A 103 -3.35 15.13 -0.57
N PHE A 104 -3.01 15.09 -1.86
CA PHE A 104 -3.89 14.66 -2.94
C PHE A 104 -3.28 13.42 -3.57
N PHE A 105 -4.01 12.30 -3.53
CA PHE A 105 -3.59 11.11 -4.27
C PHE A 105 -3.82 11.30 -5.76
N THR A 106 -2.83 10.93 -6.55
CA THR A 106 -2.92 10.96 -8.02
C THR A 106 -3.98 9.94 -8.48
N PRO A 107 -4.94 10.31 -9.34
CA PRO A 107 -5.85 9.34 -9.93
C PRO A 107 -5.10 8.24 -10.69
N PHE A 108 -5.44 6.98 -10.45
CA PHE A 108 -4.69 5.84 -10.98
C PHE A 108 -4.57 5.81 -12.52
N HIS A 109 -5.59 6.26 -13.23
CA HIS A 109 -5.52 6.38 -14.70
C HIS A 109 -4.46 7.38 -15.17
N LEU A 110 -4.19 8.44 -14.42
CA LEU A 110 -3.09 9.37 -14.70
C LEU A 110 -1.74 8.71 -14.40
N ALA A 111 -1.64 7.95 -13.31
CA ALA A 111 -0.45 7.18 -13.00
C ALA A 111 -0.09 6.19 -14.12
N LYS A 112 -1.08 5.47 -14.65
CA LYS A 112 -0.90 4.59 -15.82
C LYS A 112 -0.47 5.37 -17.08
N MET A 113 -1.11 6.47 -17.37
CA MET A 113 -0.73 7.30 -18.52
C MET A 113 0.71 7.80 -18.42
N MET A 114 1.15 8.24 -17.25
CA MET A 114 2.54 8.63 -17.00
C MET A 114 3.50 7.44 -17.17
N ALA A 115 3.12 6.27 -16.68
CA ALA A 115 3.90 5.04 -16.85
C ALA A 115 4.05 4.65 -18.33
N GLU A 116 2.99 4.74 -19.12
CA GLU A 116 3.01 4.46 -20.57
C GLU A 116 4.04 5.33 -21.31
N THR A 117 4.22 6.59 -20.90
CA THR A 117 5.20 7.48 -21.54
C THR A 117 6.65 7.11 -21.23
N GLN A 118 6.90 6.33 -20.17
CA GLN A 118 8.25 6.01 -19.69
C GLN A 118 8.60 4.53 -19.85
N VAL A 119 7.61 3.66 -20.06
CA VAL A 119 7.76 2.22 -19.97
C VAL A 119 8.79 1.64 -20.93
N ASP A 120 8.91 2.16 -22.15
CA ASP A 120 9.88 1.67 -23.15
C ASP A 120 11.33 1.87 -22.66
N GLY A 121 11.60 2.99 -22.00
CA GLY A 121 12.89 3.23 -21.36
C GLY A 121 13.16 2.29 -20.18
N VAL A 122 12.12 1.93 -19.43
CA VAL A 122 12.20 0.96 -18.33
C VAL A 122 12.45 -0.44 -18.88
N ILE A 123 11.75 -0.86 -19.92
CA ILE A 123 11.92 -2.17 -20.56
C ILE A 123 13.33 -2.33 -21.11
N LYS A 124 13.84 -1.30 -21.80
CA LYS A 124 15.23 -1.33 -22.31
C LYS A 124 16.24 -1.56 -21.19
N LYS A 125 16.08 -0.93 -20.03
CA LYS A 125 16.97 -1.17 -18.88
C LYS A 125 16.80 -2.59 -18.30
N LEU A 126 15.58 -3.13 -18.32
CA LEU A 126 15.32 -4.51 -17.86
C LEU A 126 15.95 -5.57 -18.77
N GLU A 127 16.17 -5.28 -20.06
CA GLU A 127 16.94 -6.13 -20.97
C GLU A 127 18.42 -6.24 -20.57
N GLU A 128 18.95 -5.20 -19.90
CA GLU A 128 20.33 -5.17 -19.38
C GLU A 128 20.45 -5.86 -18.01
N GLY A 129 19.34 -6.14 -17.32
CA GLY A 129 19.29 -6.82 -16.02
C GLY A 129 18.23 -6.29 -15.07
N LYS A 130 18.38 -6.62 -13.80
CA LYS A 130 17.47 -6.13 -12.74
C LYS A 130 17.63 -4.63 -12.53
N ILE A 131 16.52 -3.94 -12.31
CA ILE A 131 16.53 -2.48 -12.11
C ILE A 131 16.03 -2.10 -10.71
N LYS A 132 16.49 -0.95 -10.25
CA LYS A 132 15.96 -0.27 -9.07
C LYS A 132 15.16 0.97 -9.50
N ILE A 133 13.94 1.08 -8.96
CA ILE A 133 13.05 2.23 -9.15
C ILE A 133 12.92 2.93 -7.80
N THR A 134 12.99 4.26 -7.79
CA THR A 134 12.90 5.05 -6.56
C THR A 134 11.80 6.10 -6.64
N ASP A 135 11.08 6.28 -5.51
CA ASP A 135 10.11 7.35 -5.31
C ASP A 135 10.21 7.85 -3.85
N GLN A 136 10.57 9.11 -3.66
CA GLN A 136 10.83 9.67 -2.33
C GLN A 136 9.63 10.41 -1.71
N ALA A 137 8.50 10.41 -2.38
CA ALA A 137 7.23 10.98 -1.90
C ALA A 137 6.06 10.17 -2.48
N CYS A 138 6.09 8.85 -2.22
CA CYS A 138 5.28 7.88 -2.95
C CYS A 138 3.78 7.92 -2.59
N GLY A 139 3.38 8.56 -1.50
CA GLY A 139 2.01 8.51 -1.03
C GLY A 139 1.53 7.08 -0.79
N SER A 140 0.36 6.72 -1.32
CA SER A 140 -0.15 5.34 -1.32
C SER A 140 0.59 4.38 -2.26
N GLY A 141 1.59 4.86 -3.02
CA GLY A 141 2.30 4.10 -4.04
C GLY A 141 1.66 4.14 -5.43
N CYS A 142 0.71 5.05 -5.68
CA CYS A 142 -0.10 5.09 -6.89
C CYS A 142 0.73 5.11 -8.19
N LEU A 143 1.80 5.95 -8.29
CA LEU A 143 2.67 6.02 -9.47
C LEU A 143 3.42 4.71 -9.69
N LEU A 144 3.91 4.11 -8.62
CA LEU A 144 4.62 2.83 -8.66
C LEU A 144 3.69 1.70 -9.12
N LEU A 145 2.48 1.64 -8.56
CA LEU A 145 1.45 0.68 -8.97
C LEU A 145 1.04 0.86 -10.42
N GLY A 146 0.92 2.10 -10.90
CA GLY A 146 0.66 2.42 -12.30
C GLY A 146 1.73 1.84 -13.23
N LEU A 147 3.01 1.99 -12.87
CA LEU A 147 4.11 1.40 -13.62
C LEU A 147 4.10 -0.12 -13.60
N LEU A 148 3.86 -0.74 -12.43
CA LEU A 148 3.76 -2.20 -12.31
C LEU A 148 2.61 -2.76 -13.15
N ALA A 149 1.45 -2.06 -13.19
CA ALA A 149 0.31 -2.44 -14.01
C ALA A 149 0.67 -2.45 -15.50
N VAL A 150 1.32 -1.38 -15.99
CA VAL A 150 1.76 -1.27 -17.39
C VAL A 150 2.81 -2.34 -17.73
N LEU A 151 3.80 -2.58 -16.86
CA LEU A 151 4.78 -3.65 -17.08
C LEU A 151 4.09 -5.02 -17.18
N LYS A 152 3.12 -5.31 -16.31
CA LYS A 152 2.33 -6.54 -16.35
C LYS A 152 1.53 -6.68 -17.65
N GLU A 153 0.89 -5.60 -18.11
CA GLU A 153 0.14 -5.56 -19.37
C GLU A 153 1.03 -5.80 -20.60
N LYS A 154 2.29 -5.37 -20.53
CA LYS A 154 3.33 -5.66 -21.56
C LYS A 154 3.99 -7.04 -21.40
N GLY A 155 3.52 -7.88 -20.49
CA GLY A 155 4.06 -9.23 -20.25
C GLY A 155 5.40 -9.30 -19.53
N ILE A 156 5.84 -8.19 -18.93
CA ILE A 156 7.11 -8.11 -18.19
C ILE A 156 6.93 -8.67 -16.78
N ASN A 157 7.75 -9.64 -16.41
CA ASN A 157 7.77 -10.15 -15.03
C ASN A 157 8.58 -9.20 -14.13
N TYR A 158 7.90 -8.18 -13.60
CA TYR A 158 8.49 -7.20 -12.70
C TYR A 158 8.88 -7.81 -11.33
N GLN A 159 8.20 -8.87 -10.87
CA GLN A 159 8.42 -9.47 -9.56
C GLN A 159 9.85 -10.01 -9.39
N LYS A 160 10.47 -10.47 -10.48
CA LYS A 160 11.85 -10.99 -10.48
C LYS A 160 12.90 -9.96 -10.85
N ASN A 161 12.50 -8.86 -11.47
CA ASN A 161 13.44 -7.97 -12.16
C ASN A 161 13.40 -6.53 -11.65
N VAL A 162 12.40 -6.15 -10.82
CA VAL A 162 12.26 -4.78 -10.32
C VAL A 162 12.37 -4.77 -8.80
N LEU A 163 13.29 -3.95 -8.27
CA LEU A 163 13.35 -3.56 -6.87
C LEU A 163 12.83 -2.13 -6.73
N ILE A 164 11.81 -1.94 -5.93
CA ILE A 164 11.32 -0.61 -5.56
C ILE A 164 11.99 -0.15 -4.26
N VAL A 165 12.42 1.11 -4.22
CA VAL A 165 12.79 1.80 -2.98
C VAL A 165 11.95 3.05 -2.89
N CYS A 166 11.00 3.07 -1.99
CA CYS A 166 10.09 4.20 -1.86
C CYS A 166 10.04 4.74 -0.43
N SER A 167 9.73 6.01 -0.32
CA SER A 167 9.60 6.66 0.98
C SER A 167 8.48 7.68 0.99
N ASP A 168 7.96 7.96 2.17
CA ASP A 168 7.05 9.06 2.44
C ASP A 168 7.26 9.56 3.88
N LEU A 169 7.02 10.84 4.12
CA LEU A 169 7.07 11.42 5.45
C LEU A 169 5.85 11.01 6.30
N ASP A 170 4.69 10.82 5.65
CA ASP A 170 3.48 10.37 6.33
C ASP A 170 3.52 8.84 6.51
N GLU A 171 3.59 8.42 7.77
CA GLU A 171 3.62 7.01 8.14
C GLU A 171 2.39 6.23 7.61
N ASN A 172 1.21 6.83 7.61
CA ASN A 172 0.01 6.18 7.08
C ASN A 172 0.11 5.96 5.56
N ALA A 173 0.66 6.93 4.84
CA ALA A 173 0.85 6.84 3.39
C ALA A 173 1.83 5.72 3.04
N ILE A 174 2.99 5.64 3.71
CA ILE A 174 3.97 4.59 3.44
C ILE A 174 3.47 3.19 3.85
N GLN A 175 2.64 3.08 4.90
CA GLN A 175 1.99 1.82 5.25
C GLN A 175 1.00 1.36 4.17
N MET A 176 0.22 2.28 3.57
CA MET A 176 -0.64 1.98 2.41
C MET A 176 0.19 1.50 1.23
N ALA A 177 1.28 2.20 0.88
CA ALA A 177 2.19 1.80 -0.19
C ALA A 177 2.79 0.40 0.06
N TYR A 178 3.27 0.14 1.27
CA TYR A 178 3.82 -1.15 1.69
C TYR A 178 2.83 -2.30 1.46
N ILE A 179 1.58 -2.15 1.89
CA ILE A 179 0.53 -3.16 1.73
C ILE A 179 0.26 -3.41 0.25
N GLN A 180 0.06 -2.36 -0.54
CA GLN A 180 -0.27 -2.48 -1.95
C GLN A 180 0.87 -3.07 -2.78
N LEU A 181 2.12 -2.70 -2.49
CA LEU A 181 3.31 -3.29 -3.13
C LEU A 181 3.51 -4.75 -2.71
N THR A 182 3.18 -5.10 -1.46
CA THR A 182 3.16 -6.50 -0.99
C THR A 182 2.13 -7.32 -1.78
N LEU A 183 0.91 -6.81 -1.94
CA LEU A 183 -0.16 -7.48 -2.69
C LEU A 183 0.14 -7.55 -4.20
N ALA A 184 0.84 -6.56 -4.75
CA ALA A 184 1.36 -6.64 -6.13
C ALA A 184 2.50 -7.66 -6.27
N GLY A 185 3.05 -8.17 -5.17
CA GLY A 185 4.11 -9.19 -5.17
C GLY A 185 5.48 -8.67 -5.62
N VAL A 186 5.72 -7.36 -5.55
CA VAL A 186 6.99 -6.76 -5.98
C VAL A 186 7.98 -6.68 -4.81
N ALA A 187 9.26 -6.88 -5.09
CA ALA A 187 10.33 -6.60 -4.15
C ALA A 187 10.40 -5.09 -3.88
N ALA A 188 10.18 -4.70 -2.64
CA ALA A 188 10.24 -3.29 -2.26
C ALA A 188 10.87 -3.08 -0.88
N LYS A 189 11.58 -1.96 -0.74
CA LYS A 189 11.98 -1.35 0.52
C LYS A 189 11.17 -0.08 0.69
N CYS A 190 10.33 -0.04 1.73
CA CYS A 190 9.48 1.09 2.06
C CYS A 190 10.03 1.78 3.31
N GLU A 191 10.22 3.10 3.25
CA GLU A 191 10.81 3.87 4.34
C GLU A 191 9.89 5.01 4.77
N ASN A 192 9.56 5.08 6.04
CA ASN A 192 9.06 6.31 6.61
C ASN A 192 10.24 7.26 6.80
N LYS A 193 10.32 8.29 5.95
CA LYS A 193 11.53 9.09 5.78
C LYS A 193 11.20 10.53 5.43
N ASN A 194 11.96 11.45 5.99
CA ASN A 194 11.97 12.84 5.53
C ASN A 194 12.94 12.96 4.34
N ALA A 195 12.42 13.17 3.14
CA ALA A 195 13.23 13.25 1.91
C ALA A 195 14.18 14.47 1.88
N LEU A 196 13.93 15.52 2.68
CA LEU A 196 14.77 16.71 2.72
C LEU A 196 15.94 16.57 3.71
N THR A 197 15.68 15.97 4.89
CA THR A 197 16.69 15.80 5.94
C THR A 197 17.38 14.45 5.86
N GLU A 198 16.89 13.54 5.02
CA GLU A 198 17.33 12.14 4.91
C GLU A 198 17.12 11.31 6.19
N GLU A 199 16.40 11.82 7.19
CA GLU A 199 16.12 11.13 8.44
C GLU A 199 15.11 10.01 8.22
N ILE A 200 15.45 8.79 8.65
CA ILE A 200 14.63 7.58 8.53
C ILE A 200 14.01 7.27 9.89
N PHE A 201 12.69 7.21 9.94
CA PHE A 201 11.90 6.88 11.14
C PHE A 201 11.54 5.38 11.20
N GLY A 202 11.47 4.71 10.05
CA GLY A 202 11.20 3.28 9.93
C GLY A 202 11.49 2.76 8.53
N SER A 203 11.80 1.46 8.42
CA SER A 203 12.15 0.83 7.15
C SER A 203 11.68 -0.63 7.13
N TRP A 204 11.02 -1.04 6.04
CA TRP A 204 10.43 -2.36 5.92
C TRP A 204 10.60 -2.91 4.51
N PHE A 205 10.83 -4.21 4.43
CA PHE A 205 10.88 -4.96 3.18
C PHE A 205 9.55 -5.68 2.94
N THR A 206 9.07 -5.68 1.70
CA THR A 206 7.90 -6.48 1.30
C THR A 206 8.27 -7.96 1.17
N LEU A 207 7.26 -8.85 1.23
CA LEU A 207 7.46 -10.29 1.00
C LEU A 207 8.11 -10.61 -0.36
N GLY A 208 7.89 -9.77 -1.37
CA GLY A 208 8.51 -9.90 -2.69
C GLY A 208 10.04 -9.92 -2.67
N THR A 209 10.68 -9.33 -1.64
CA THR A 209 12.14 -9.34 -1.51
C THR A 209 12.72 -10.73 -1.23
N LEU A 210 11.90 -11.66 -0.72
CA LEU A 210 12.32 -13.05 -0.50
C LEU A 210 12.49 -13.82 -1.81
N LEU A 211 11.91 -13.32 -2.91
CA LEU A 211 11.96 -13.92 -4.25
C LEU A 211 12.89 -13.17 -5.21
N PHE A 212 13.39 -12.01 -4.83
CA PHE A 212 14.23 -11.13 -5.64
C PHE A 212 15.71 -11.45 -5.46
#